data_f4916bfa5dd5b7fa43bd9278e7083804
#
_entry.id   f4916bfa5dd5b7fa43bd9278e7083804
#
_cell.length_a   1.000
_cell.length_b   1.000
_cell.length_c   1.000
_cell.angle_alpha   90.00
_cell.angle_beta   90.00
_cell.angle_gamma   90.00
#
_symmetry.space_group_name_H-M   'P 1'
#
loop_
_entity.id
_entity.type
_entity.pdbx_description
1 polymer ?
#
loop_
_entity_poly.entity_id
_entity_poly.type
_entity_poly.pdbx_seq_one_letter_code
_entity_poly.pdbx_strand_id
1 'polypeptide(L)'
;MSTLFKGLTRPALIRGLGVPLYPFLGMCIICVLLGVWIHEAMYALILPGWYAIRRVTQFDERFFDLLYLRTLVKGHPLSNKRFSAVHYAGSQYNEVDISKVDNFMKLKDQSSVEELIPYSSHITDNIIVTKNRDLLATWQIDGAYFECVDSEDLSILTDQLNTLIRSFEGKFVTLYPHRIRCKKGVRPVFNSKIPFVNRVMNDYYESFPQSEFFENKLFLTICFKPFTTEDKVTHFFSRSKKQKDIFKEPVNEMNEICDRLNTYLSRFHSRRLGLYEDHGVVYSDQLSLFQYLLSGRWQKVRVSSSPFYTYLGGKDLFFGNDAGQITASDHARYFRCIEIKDYFQETDAGILDALMYLPVEYVVTSSFTAMDKQSAIKALDDQIDKLEMTDDAAKSLLADLKVGLDMVSSGYISFGKSHQTLVVFADSPERLVKDTNIVTSTLEDLGLIVTYSTLSLGAAYFAQLPGNYTLRPRLSTLSSLNFAEMESFHNFFSGKEKGNTWGEKLITLRGSGNDIYHLNYHMTTEHQNFFGKKPTLGHTEILGTSNVGKTVLLMTKAFAAQQFGTPESFPANRKLKKLTTVFF
;
A
#
# COMPACT_ATOMS: atom_id res chain seq x y z
N MET A 1 -13.50 -6.24 -18.44
CA MET A 1 -14.21 -5.36 -17.45
C MET A 1 -15.13 -6.20 -16.61
N SER A 2 -15.02 -6.09 -15.31
CA SER A 2 -15.89 -6.78 -14.35
C SER A 2 -16.77 -5.79 -13.60
N THR A 3 -18.03 -6.17 -13.34
CA THR A 3 -19.00 -5.32 -12.65
C THR A 3 -18.59 -5.16 -11.18
N LEU A 4 -18.58 -3.92 -10.69
CA LEU A 4 -18.36 -3.64 -9.28
C LEU A 4 -19.71 -3.55 -8.56
N PHE A 5 -19.88 -4.39 -7.53
CA PHE A 5 -21.14 -4.53 -6.79
C PHE A 5 -21.38 -3.36 -5.82
N LYS A 6 -21.68 -2.17 -6.36
CA LYS A 6 -21.86 -0.92 -5.57
C LYS A 6 -22.87 -1.04 -4.44
N GLY A 7 -23.87 -1.90 -4.56
CA GLY A 7 -24.82 -2.16 -3.49
C GLY A 7 -24.20 -2.63 -2.18
N LEU A 8 -23.01 -3.27 -2.22
CA LEU A 8 -22.28 -3.75 -1.04
C LEU A 8 -21.24 -2.75 -0.51
N THR A 9 -20.90 -1.72 -1.26
CA THR A 9 -19.89 -0.73 -0.84
C THR A 9 -20.46 0.37 0.05
N ARG A 10 -21.78 0.59 0.01
CA ARG A 10 -22.48 1.62 0.79
C ARG A 10 -23.00 1.08 2.12
N PRO A 11 -23.01 1.90 3.19
CA PRO A 11 -23.62 1.52 4.46
C PRO A 11 -25.14 1.38 4.34
N ALA A 12 -25.70 0.45 5.11
CA ALA A 12 -27.16 0.26 5.14
C ALA A 12 -27.84 1.39 5.92
N LEU A 13 -28.80 2.09 5.29
CA LEU A 13 -29.62 3.12 5.91
C LEU A 13 -31.01 2.57 6.23
N ILE A 14 -31.65 3.09 7.31
CA ILE A 14 -33.03 2.72 7.68
C ILE A 14 -33.98 3.28 6.61
N ARG A 15 -34.84 2.39 6.08
CA ARG A 15 -35.86 2.74 5.08
C ARG A 15 -36.74 3.89 5.57
N GLY A 16 -37.00 4.86 4.66
CA GLY A 16 -37.86 6.01 4.92
C GLY A 16 -37.28 7.07 5.86
N LEU A 17 -36.35 6.71 6.72
CA LEU A 17 -35.72 7.64 7.66
C LEU A 17 -34.41 8.22 7.09
N GLY A 18 -33.68 7.48 6.24
CA GLY A 18 -32.43 7.92 5.62
C GLY A 18 -31.29 8.15 6.63
N VAL A 19 -31.25 7.34 7.68
CA VAL A 19 -30.27 7.44 8.78
C VAL A 19 -29.68 6.06 9.09
N PRO A 20 -28.43 5.96 9.56
CA PRO A 20 -27.82 4.70 9.96
C PRO A 20 -28.45 4.16 11.25
N LEU A 21 -28.60 2.82 11.31
CA LEU A 21 -29.35 2.15 12.38
C LEU A 21 -28.79 2.43 13.78
N TYR A 22 -27.50 2.17 13.99
CA TYR A 22 -26.89 2.21 15.32
C TYR A 22 -26.86 3.63 15.94
N PRO A 23 -26.43 4.69 15.24
CA PRO A 23 -26.51 6.05 15.74
C PRO A 23 -27.93 6.50 16.08
N PHE A 24 -28.92 6.14 15.23
CA PHE A 24 -30.31 6.48 15.47
C PHE A 24 -30.88 5.73 16.68
N LEU A 25 -30.62 4.43 16.79
CA LEU A 25 -31.07 3.63 17.94
C LEU A 25 -30.44 4.12 19.25
N GLY A 26 -29.14 4.43 19.24
CA GLY A 26 -28.44 5.01 20.40
C GLY A 26 -29.04 6.33 20.86
N MET A 27 -29.37 7.21 19.92
CA MET A 27 -30.07 8.47 20.20
C MET A 27 -31.46 8.21 20.82
N CYS A 28 -32.24 7.29 20.23
CA CYS A 28 -33.56 6.94 20.77
C CYS A 28 -33.46 6.40 22.22
N ILE A 29 -32.51 5.50 22.47
CA ILE A 29 -32.28 4.97 23.83
C ILE A 29 -31.94 6.11 24.81
N ILE A 30 -31.04 7.02 24.41
CA ILE A 30 -30.67 8.16 25.26
C ILE A 30 -31.90 9.04 25.53
N CYS A 31 -32.72 9.38 24.52
CA CYS A 31 -33.92 10.18 24.70
C CYS A 31 -34.95 9.50 25.60
N VAL A 32 -35.12 8.16 25.47
CA VAL A 32 -36.02 7.38 26.34
C VAL A 32 -35.51 7.39 27.78
N LEU A 33 -34.22 7.18 28.03
CA LEU A 33 -33.65 7.24 29.37
C LEU A 33 -33.83 8.61 30.01
N LEU A 34 -33.53 9.67 29.25
CA LEU A 34 -33.73 11.06 29.74
C LEU A 34 -35.23 11.35 30.01
N GLY A 35 -36.14 10.84 29.17
CA GLY A 35 -37.57 10.98 29.37
C GLY A 35 -38.07 10.30 30.66
N VAL A 36 -37.55 9.11 30.98
CA VAL A 36 -37.90 8.35 32.18
C VAL A 36 -37.28 8.99 33.45
N TRP A 37 -36.02 9.47 33.34
CA TRP A 37 -35.27 9.93 34.54
C TRP A 37 -35.42 11.41 34.85
N ILE A 38 -35.69 12.27 33.85
CA ILE A 38 -35.71 13.71 34.00
C ILE A 38 -37.13 14.26 33.78
N HIS A 39 -37.66 14.14 32.56
CA HIS A 39 -38.97 14.65 32.20
C HIS A 39 -39.47 14.10 30.87
N GLU A 40 -40.73 13.75 30.77
CA GLU A 40 -41.35 13.16 29.56
C GLU A 40 -41.18 14.02 28.29
N ALA A 41 -41.07 15.35 28.41
CA ALA A 41 -40.79 16.25 27.29
C ALA A 41 -39.50 15.92 26.54
N MET A 42 -38.56 15.16 27.12
CA MET A 42 -37.32 14.73 26.48
C MET A 42 -37.57 13.78 25.30
N TYR A 43 -38.70 13.08 25.24
CA TYR A 43 -39.10 12.28 24.04
C TYR A 43 -39.24 13.15 22.79
N ALA A 44 -39.62 14.42 22.92
CA ALA A 44 -39.71 15.35 21.80
C ALA A 44 -38.37 15.61 21.09
N LEU A 45 -37.24 15.34 21.78
CA LEU A 45 -35.90 15.49 21.20
C LEU A 45 -35.59 14.44 20.11
N ILE A 46 -36.39 13.36 20.00
CA ILE A 46 -36.23 12.34 18.95
C ILE A 46 -36.37 12.95 17.55
N LEU A 47 -37.33 13.85 17.32
CA LEU A 47 -37.54 14.47 16.02
C LEU A 47 -36.40 15.39 15.57
N PRO A 48 -35.95 16.37 16.36
CA PRO A 48 -34.80 17.19 15.98
C PRO A 48 -33.51 16.37 15.91
N GLY A 49 -33.33 15.37 16.77
CA GLY A 49 -32.19 14.45 16.72
C GLY A 49 -32.17 13.63 15.44
N TRP A 50 -33.31 13.06 15.03
CA TRP A 50 -33.44 12.39 13.74
C TRP A 50 -33.08 13.32 12.57
N TYR A 51 -33.61 14.56 12.58
CA TYR A 51 -33.30 15.54 11.53
C TYR A 51 -31.81 15.87 11.48
N ALA A 52 -31.16 16.03 12.63
CA ALA A 52 -29.72 16.28 12.70
C ALA A 52 -28.90 15.09 12.16
N ILE A 53 -29.21 13.86 12.58
CA ILE A 53 -28.56 12.65 12.07
C ILE A 53 -28.75 12.54 10.55
N ARG A 54 -29.97 12.78 10.05
CA ARG A 54 -30.29 12.73 8.62
C ARG A 54 -29.48 13.76 7.83
N ARG A 55 -29.33 15.00 8.33
CA ARG A 55 -28.54 16.04 7.68
C ARG A 55 -27.06 15.67 7.60
N VAL A 56 -26.52 15.14 8.67
CA VAL A 56 -25.12 14.69 8.73
C VAL A 56 -24.90 13.51 7.79
N THR A 57 -25.80 12.53 7.78
CA THR A 57 -25.72 11.37 6.89
C THR A 57 -25.84 11.75 5.40
N GLN A 58 -26.60 12.78 5.06
CA GLN A 58 -26.68 13.31 3.68
C GLN A 58 -25.35 13.92 3.22
N PHE A 59 -24.57 14.48 4.15
CA PHE A 59 -23.24 15.00 3.84
C PHE A 59 -22.20 13.86 3.69
N ASP A 60 -22.16 12.92 4.65
CA ASP A 60 -21.31 11.73 4.60
C ASP A 60 -22.02 10.54 5.27
N GLU A 61 -22.34 9.51 4.48
CA GLU A 61 -23.03 8.30 4.96
C GLU A 61 -22.26 7.56 6.07
N ARG A 62 -20.93 7.72 6.13
CA ARG A 62 -20.03 7.07 7.10
C ARG A 62 -19.55 8.01 8.22
N PHE A 63 -20.16 9.17 8.36
CA PHE A 63 -19.74 10.19 9.34
C PHE A 63 -19.57 9.64 10.76
N PHE A 64 -20.49 8.80 11.22
CA PHE A 64 -20.44 8.25 12.59
C PHE A 64 -19.31 7.25 12.78
N ASP A 65 -19.00 6.45 11.74
CA ASP A 65 -17.86 5.53 11.75
C ASP A 65 -16.54 6.33 11.82
N LEU A 66 -16.43 7.41 11.03
CA LEU A 66 -15.27 8.30 11.04
C LEU A 66 -15.13 9.04 12.37
N LEU A 67 -16.24 9.45 12.98
CA LEU A 67 -16.25 10.07 14.31
C LEU A 67 -15.76 9.08 15.37
N TYR A 68 -16.19 7.82 15.31
CA TYR A 68 -15.68 6.76 16.18
C TYR A 68 -14.18 6.58 16.01
N LEU A 69 -13.67 6.49 14.77
CA LEU A 69 -12.24 6.39 14.49
C LEU A 69 -11.45 7.57 15.05
N ARG A 70 -12.00 8.78 14.99
CA ARG A 70 -11.40 9.95 15.65
C ARG A 70 -11.24 9.76 17.14
N THR A 71 -12.15 9.04 17.81
CA THR A 71 -12.03 8.79 19.26
C THR A 71 -10.94 7.79 19.61
N LEU A 72 -10.56 6.91 18.67
CA LEU A 72 -9.46 5.96 18.84
C LEU A 72 -8.09 6.64 18.68
N VAL A 73 -8.01 7.70 17.86
CA VAL A 73 -6.75 8.41 17.55
C VAL A 73 -6.91 9.89 17.91
N LYS A 74 -7.04 10.19 19.18
CA LYS A 74 -7.31 11.57 19.65
C LYS A 74 -6.12 12.28 20.30
N GLY A 75 -5.04 11.57 20.61
CA GLY A 75 -3.90 12.15 21.33
C GLY A 75 -4.24 12.65 22.74
N HIS A 76 -3.24 13.18 23.43
CA HIS A 76 -3.42 13.73 24.77
C HIS A 76 -4.01 15.16 24.73
N PRO A 77 -5.06 15.49 25.49
CA PRO A 77 -5.75 16.79 25.41
C PRO A 77 -4.86 18.02 25.62
N LEU A 78 -3.92 17.96 26.57
CA LEU A 78 -3.02 19.09 26.88
C LEU A 78 -2.02 19.31 25.72
N SER A 79 -1.47 18.24 25.16
CA SER A 79 -0.59 18.30 24.00
C SER A 79 -1.32 18.85 22.77
N ASN A 80 -2.54 18.38 22.52
CA ASN A 80 -3.37 18.85 21.41
C ASN A 80 -3.68 20.35 21.53
N LYS A 81 -3.98 20.83 22.74
CA LYS A 81 -4.22 22.27 23.00
C LYS A 81 -2.96 23.11 22.75
N ARG A 82 -1.79 22.59 23.12
CA ARG A 82 -0.51 23.29 22.95
C ARG A 82 -0.13 23.46 21.47
N PHE A 83 -0.35 22.42 20.66
CA PHE A 83 0.03 22.42 19.24
C PHE A 83 -1.12 22.78 18.30
N SER A 84 -2.33 22.98 18.79
CA SER A 84 -3.55 23.17 17.98
C SER A 84 -3.77 22.06 16.95
N ALA A 85 -3.25 20.85 17.23
CA ALA A 85 -3.31 19.66 16.39
C ALA A 85 -3.26 18.41 17.28
N VAL A 86 -3.70 17.27 16.77
CA VAL A 86 -3.49 15.99 17.43
C VAL A 86 -2.01 15.63 17.32
N HIS A 87 -1.33 15.53 18.45
CA HIS A 87 0.10 15.30 18.51
C HIS A 87 0.43 13.96 19.14
N TYR A 88 1.34 13.23 18.50
CA TYR A 88 2.00 12.04 19.02
C TYR A 88 3.50 12.26 19.05
N ALA A 89 4.10 12.11 20.22
CA ALA A 89 5.54 12.17 20.39
C ALA A 89 6.19 10.91 19.81
N GLY A 90 7.31 11.09 19.14
CA GLY A 90 8.17 9.99 18.71
C GLY A 90 8.71 9.21 19.90
N SER A 91 9.07 7.96 19.69
CA SER A 91 9.72 7.12 20.69
C SER A 91 11.06 7.75 21.09
N GLN A 92 11.19 8.15 22.34
CA GLN A 92 12.42 8.75 22.86
C GLN A 92 13.31 7.67 23.46
N TYR A 93 14.41 7.39 22.79
CA TYR A 93 15.48 6.47 23.25
C TYR A 93 16.45 7.18 24.22
N ASN A 94 15.96 7.91 25.18
CA ASN A 94 16.81 8.47 26.21
C ASN A 94 16.51 7.79 27.54
N GLU A 95 17.47 7.03 28.06
CA GLU A 95 17.66 6.89 29.50
C GLU A 95 17.96 8.28 30.07
N VAL A 96 16.95 9.14 30.06
CA VAL A 96 17.04 10.39 30.81
C VAL A 96 16.92 9.98 32.26
N ASP A 97 17.96 10.26 33.01
CA ASP A 97 17.96 10.14 34.47
C ASP A 97 16.82 11.03 35.00
N ILE A 98 15.68 10.39 35.22
CA ILE A 98 14.39 10.98 35.56
C ILE A 98 14.48 11.84 36.83
N SER A 99 15.50 11.60 37.69
CA SER A 99 15.75 12.34 38.92
C SER A 99 16.22 13.79 38.73
N LYS A 100 16.63 14.17 37.51
CA LYS A 100 17.22 15.50 37.19
C LYS A 100 16.36 16.39 36.30
N VAL A 101 15.16 15.95 35.92
CA VAL A 101 14.32 16.71 34.97
C VAL A 101 13.12 17.36 35.67
N ASP A 102 13.20 18.67 35.90
CA ASP A 102 12.07 19.52 36.33
C ASP A 102 10.88 19.51 35.33
N ASN A 103 10.99 18.79 34.22
CA ASN A 103 9.99 18.68 33.16
C ASN A 103 9.27 17.32 33.13
N PHE A 104 9.36 16.49 34.19
CA PHE A 104 8.74 15.16 34.23
C PHE A 104 7.24 15.17 33.97
N MET A 105 6.55 16.24 34.36
CA MET A 105 5.12 16.43 34.04
C MET A 105 4.86 16.59 32.54
N LYS A 106 5.80 17.14 31.77
CA LYS A 106 5.61 17.34 30.30
C LYS A 106 5.63 16.05 29.50
N LEU A 107 6.36 15.04 29.95
CA LEU A 107 6.41 13.71 29.29
C LEU A 107 5.12 12.89 29.51
N LYS A 108 4.47 13.05 30.66
CA LYS A 108 3.19 12.39 30.96
C LYS A 108 2.01 12.95 30.16
N ASP A 109 2.14 14.16 29.62
CA ASP A 109 1.08 14.87 28.92
C ASP A 109 1.12 14.64 27.39
N GLN A 110 1.88 13.65 26.91
CA GLN A 110 2.04 13.34 25.48
C GLN A 110 1.59 11.91 25.21
N SER A 111 0.83 11.71 24.13
CA SER A 111 0.59 10.37 23.58
C SER A 111 1.80 9.93 22.78
N SER A 112 2.21 8.69 22.92
CA SER A 112 3.31 8.12 22.14
C SER A 112 2.80 7.43 20.88
N VAL A 113 3.55 7.54 19.79
CA VAL A 113 3.32 6.78 18.53
C VAL A 113 3.35 5.28 18.81
N GLU A 114 4.07 4.82 19.83
CA GLU A 114 4.18 3.42 20.24
C GLU A 114 2.83 2.72 20.41
N GLU A 115 1.81 3.44 20.90
CA GLU A 115 0.48 2.87 21.14
C GLU A 115 -0.18 2.36 19.85
N LEU A 116 0.12 3.03 18.73
CA LEU A 116 -0.49 2.80 17.42
C LEU A 116 0.35 1.92 16.50
N ILE A 117 1.59 1.56 16.90
CA ILE A 117 2.44 0.63 16.17
C ILE A 117 2.12 -0.79 16.64
N PRO A 118 1.69 -1.72 15.75
CA PRO A 118 1.26 -3.05 16.17
C PRO A 118 2.41 -4.05 16.36
N TYR A 119 3.65 -3.76 15.91
CA TYR A 119 4.74 -4.73 15.80
C TYR A 119 5.49 -4.96 17.10
N SER A 120 5.72 -6.23 17.48
CA SER A 120 6.39 -6.60 18.72
C SER A 120 7.83 -7.09 18.48
N SER A 121 8.00 -8.23 17.80
CA SER A 121 9.32 -8.85 17.60
C SER A 121 9.32 -9.78 16.39
N HIS A 122 10.51 -10.16 15.90
CA HIS A 122 10.67 -11.31 15.02
C HIS A 122 10.46 -12.61 15.80
N ILE A 123 9.69 -13.55 15.24
CA ILE A 123 9.56 -14.91 15.76
C ILE A 123 10.41 -15.89 14.96
N THR A 124 10.58 -15.61 13.67
CA THR A 124 11.54 -16.21 12.75
C THR A 124 12.19 -15.10 11.93
N ASP A 125 13.21 -15.43 11.13
CA ASP A 125 13.90 -14.43 10.30
C ASP A 125 12.97 -13.65 9.37
N ASN A 126 11.84 -14.26 8.96
CA ASN A 126 10.90 -13.68 7.98
C ASN A 126 9.49 -13.45 8.52
N ILE A 127 9.22 -13.75 9.81
CA ILE A 127 7.90 -13.59 10.42
C ILE A 127 8.00 -12.67 11.63
N ILE A 128 7.18 -11.62 11.63
CA ILE A 128 6.99 -10.70 12.75
C ILE A 128 5.70 -11.06 13.49
N VAL A 129 5.73 -10.97 14.82
CA VAL A 129 4.54 -11.08 15.67
C VAL A 129 4.09 -9.69 16.12
N THR A 130 2.77 -9.47 16.11
CA THR A 130 2.15 -8.22 16.61
C THR A 130 1.89 -8.28 18.10
N LYS A 131 1.54 -7.12 18.69
CA LYS A 131 1.01 -7.01 20.07
C LYS A 131 -0.22 -7.89 20.29
N ASN A 132 -1.03 -8.07 19.25
CA ASN A 132 -2.24 -8.88 19.26
C ASN A 132 -2.00 -10.36 18.98
N ARG A 133 -0.72 -10.79 18.85
CA ARG A 133 -0.27 -12.14 18.51
C ARG A 133 -0.61 -12.57 17.08
N ASP A 134 -0.93 -11.64 16.19
CA ASP A 134 -1.05 -11.94 14.76
C ASP A 134 0.34 -12.09 14.14
N LEU A 135 0.47 -12.92 13.10
CA LEU A 135 1.72 -13.18 12.40
C LEU A 135 1.75 -12.43 11.07
N LEU A 136 2.89 -11.82 10.75
CA LEU A 136 3.09 -11.06 9.51
C LEU A 136 4.29 -11.59 8.73
N ALA A 137 4.12 -11.70 7.41
CA ALA A 137 5.22 -11.88 6.46
C ALA A 137 5.03 -10.92 5.28
N THR A 138 6.15 -10.44 4.73
CA THR A 138 6.14 -9.40 3.69
C THR A 138 7.01 -9.83 2.52
N TRP A 139 6.55 -9.53 1.31
CA TRP A 139 7.30 -9.66 0.05
C TRP A 139 7.49 -8.29 -0.58
N GLN A 140 8.66 -8.08 -1.12
CA GLN A 140 8.90 -7.07 -2.15
C GLN A 140 8.65 -7.73 -3.50
N ILE A 141 7.98 -7.03 -4.41
CA ILE A 141 7.52 -7.52 -5.71
C ILE A 141 8.09 -6.58 -6.77
N ASP A 142 8.77 -7.12 -7.77
CA ASP A 142 9.22 -6.29 -8.89
C ASP A 142 8.05 -5.91 -9.80
N GLY A 143 7.06 -6.79 -9.90
CA GLY A 143 5.82 -6.58 -10.62
C GLY A 143 5.78 -7.21 -12.00
N ALA A 144 4.61 -7.12 -12.64
CA ALA A 144 4.39 -7.49 -14.02
C ALA A 144 4.56 -6.27 -14.92
N TYR A 145 5.24 -6.47 -16.05
CA TYR A 145 5.30 -5.43 -17.07
C TYR A 145 3.97 -5.39 -17.81
N PHE A 146 3.43 -4.21 -18.01
CA PHE A 146 2.10 -4.02 -18.61
C PHE A 146 2.15 -3.19 -19.90
N GLU A 147 3.20 -2.39 -20.08
CA GLU A 147 3.39 -1.62 -21.32
C GLU A 147 3.70 -2.59 -22.48
N CYS A 148 2.96 -2.50 -23.56
CA CYS A 148 3.10 -3.34 -24.77
C CYS A 148 2.85 -4.84 -24.54
N VAL A 149 2.05 -5.20 -23.55
CA VAL A 149 1.59 -6.57 -23.26
C VAL A 149 0.13 -6.70 -23.73
N ASP A 150 -0.24 -7.87 -24.25
CA ASP A 150 -1.60 -8.12 -24.67
C ASP A 150 -2.56 -8.13 -23.48
N SER A 151 -3.73 -7.55 -23.66
CA SER A 151 -4.74 -7.46 -22.59
C SER A 151 -5.21 -8.84 -22.09
N GLU A 152 -5.13 -9.86 -22.92
CA GLU A 152 -5.45 -11.24 -22.56
C GLU A 152 -4.46 -11.79 -21.53
N ASP A 153 -3.15 -11.56 -21.71
CA ASP A 153 -2.11 -11.97 -20.76
C ASP A 153 -2.27 -11.28 -19.41
N LEU A 154 -2.60 -9.99 -19.41
CA LEU A 154 -2.87 -9.24 -18.17
C LEU A 154 -4.13 -9.77 -17.45
N SER A 155 -5.17 -10.12 -18.20
CA SER A 155 -6.39 -10.72 -17.64
C SER A 155 -6.09 -12.08 -16.99
N ILE A 156 -5.27 -12.92 -17.63
CA ILE A 156 -4.84 -14.22 -17.05
C ILE A 156 -4.12 -14.03 -15.72
N LEU A 157 -3.22 -13.03 -15.61
CA LEU A 157 -2.53 -12.73 -14.36
C LEU A 157 -3.51 -12.30 -13.26
N THR A 158 -4.50 -11.50 -13.62
CA THR A 158 -5.55 -11.04 -12.70
C THR A 158 -6.44 -12.18 -12.22
N ASP A 159 -6.86 -13.09 -13.10
CA ASP A 159 -7.64 -14.28 -12.74
C ASP A 159 -6.86 -15.22 -11.79
N GLN A 160 -5.57 -15.32 -11.99
CA GLN A 160 -4.70 -16.09 -11.10
C GLN A 160 -4.59 -15.42 -9.72
N LEU A 161 -4.53 -14.08 -9.65
CA LEU A 161 -4.56 -13.34 -8.39
C LEU A 161 -5.91 -13.52 -7.69
N ASN A 162 -7.03 -13.45 -8.42
CA ASN A 162 -8.36 -13.76 -7.90
C ASN A 162 -8.41 -15.18 -7.30
N THR A 163 -7.86 -16.17 -8.00
CA THR A 163 -7.79 -17.55 -7.52
C THR A 163 -6.97 -17.68 -6.23
N LEU A 164 -5.84 -16.97 -6.15
CA LEU A 164 -5.04 -16.91 -4.93
C LEU A 164 -5.82 -16.31 -3.77
N ILE A 165 -6.48 -15.17 -3.97
CA ILE A 165 -7.26 -14.47 -2.93
C ILE A 165 -8.37 -15.39 -2.41
N ARG A 166 -9.09 -16.08 -3.29
CA ARG A 166 -10.13 -17.06 -2.94
C ARG A 166 -9.60 -18.23 -2.11
N SER A 167 -8.35 -18.64 -2.30
CA SER A 167 -7.73 -19.71 -1.51
C SER A 167 -7.59 -19.37 -0.02
N PHE A 168 -7.77 -18.11 0.36
CA PHE A 168 -7.78 -17.62 1.75
C PHE A 168 -9.19 -17.47 2.33
N GLU A 169 -10.23 -17.85 1.58
CA GLU A 169 -11.61 -17.83 2.05
C GLU A 169 -11.76 -18.68 3.33
N GLY A 170 -12.43 -18.12 4.33
CA GLY A 170 -12.59 -18.76 5.65
C GLY A 170 -11.33 -18.87 6.50
N LYS A 171 -10.17 -18.45 5.99
CA LYS A 171 -8.94 -18.32 6.78
C LYS A 171 -8.82 -16.88 7.25
N PHE A 172 -8.42 -16.66 8.49
CA PHE A 172 -8.25 -15.32 9.05
C PHE A 172 -6.97 -14.64 8.52
N VAL A 173 -6.85 -14.59 7.18
CA VAL A 173 -5.74 -13.95 6.46
C VAL A 173 -6.20 -12.63 5.88
N THR A 174 -5.45 -11.57 6.14
CA THR A 174 -5.65 -10.26 5.51
C THR A 174 -4.45 -9.95 4.64
N LEU A 175 -4.70 -9.62 3.38
CA LEU A 175 -3.71 -9.14 2.43
C LEU A 175 -3.56 -7.63 2.57
N TYR A 176 -2.32 -7.15 2.56
CA TYR A 176 -1.99 -5.72 2.56
C TYR A 176 -0.99 -5.42 1.43
N PRO A 177 -1.45 -5.21 0.19
CA PRO A 177 -0.60 -4.64 -0.85
C PRO A 177 -0.29 -3.17 -0.55
N HIS A 178 0.96 -2.79 -0.85
CA HIS A 178 1.44 -1.42 -0.81
C HIS A 178 2.08 -1.07 -2.13
N ARG A 179 1.65 0.02 -2.74
CA ARG A 179 2.29 0.64 -3.89
C ARG A 179 2.91 1.97 -3.44
N ILE A 180 4.22 2.03 -3.46
CA ILE A 180 5.00 3.19 -3.01
C ILE A 180 5.64 3.83 -4.23
N ARG A 181 5.33 5.09 -4.46
CA ARG A 181 6.02 5.91 -5.44
C ARG A 181 6.85 6.96 -4.72
N CYS A 182 8.16 6.90 -4.89
CA CYS A 182 9.09 7.78 -4.20
C CYS A 182 10.11 8.37 -5.16
N LYS A 183 10.65 9.54 -4.82
CA LYS A 183 11.74 10.17 -5.57
C LYS A 183 13.00 9.33 -5.47
N LYS A 184 13.69 9.20 -6.60
CA LYS A 184 15.00 8.55 -6.70
C LYS A 184 16.03 9.57 -7.17
N GLY A 185 16.93 9.96 -6.28
CA GLY A 185 18.06 10.83 -6.62
C GLY A 185 19.11 10.03 -7.40
N VAL A 186 19.09 10.07 -8.71
CA VAL A 186 20.10 9.45 -9.56
C VAL A 186 20.78 10.51 -10.40
N ARG A 187 22.11 10.50 -10.36
CA ARG A 187 22.95 11.25 -11.31
C ARG A 187 23.76 10.22 -12.10
N PRO A 188 23.22 9.71 -13.23
CA PRO A 188 23.99 8.81 -14.05
C PRO A 188 25.20 9.58 -14.61
N VAL A 189 26.36 8.92 -14.59
CA VAL A 189 27.59 9.42 -15.21
C VAL A 189 28.00 8.41 -16.26
N PHE A 190 28.36 8.90 -17.43
CA PHE A 190 28.88 8.09 -18.50
C PHE A 190 30.40 8.21 -18.55
N ASN A 191 31.09 7.09 -18.66
CA ASN A 191 32.54 7.03 -18.72
C ASN A 191 32.98 6.14 -19.89
N SER A 192 33.62 6.74 -20.90
CA SER A 192 34.20 6.06 -22.06
C SER A 192 35.58 6.60 -22.33
N LYS A 193 36.41 5.81 -22.99
CA LYS A 193 37.75 6.22 -23.43
C LYS A 193 37.71 7.28 -24.56
N ILE A 194 36.56 7.46 -25.20
CA ILE A 194 36.40 8.39 -26.31
C ILE A 194 35.83 9.71 -25.81
N PRO A 195 36.61 10.84 -25.83
CA PRO A 195 36.17 12.12 -25.27
C PRO A 195 34.87 12.67 -25.88
N PHE A 196 34.70 12.51 -27.19
CA PHE A 196 33.49 12.95 -27.89
C PHE A 196 32.24 12.20 -27.37
N VAL A 197 32.32 10.89 -27.22
CA VAL A 197 31.23 10.07 -26.70
C VAL A 197 30.90 10.44 -25.26
N ASN A 198 31.93 10.66 -24.41
CA ASN A 198 31.72 11.12 -23.05
C ASN A 198 30.95 12.44 -23.01
N ARG A 199 31.32 13.41 -23.86
CA ARG A 199 30.63 14.71 -23.91
C ARG A 199 29.16 14.51 -24.28
N VAL A 200 28.87 13.87 -25.40
CA VAL A 200 27.50 13.68 -25.89
C VAL A 200 26.62 12.95 -24.88
N MET A 201 27.16 11.90 -24.25
CA MET A 201 26.40 11.11 -23.30
C MET A 201 26.20 11.80 -21.96
N ASN A 202 27.17 12.58 -21.49
CA ASN A 202 27.01 13.37 -20.28
C ASN A 202 26.11 14.60 -20.50
N ASP A 203 26.16 15.26 -21.67
CA ASP A 203 25.21 16.31 -22.06
C ASP A 203 23.77 15.77 -22.06
N TYR A 204 23.56 14.52 -22.54
CA TYR A 204 22.27 13.85 -22.45
C TYR A 204 21.84 13.64 -20.99
N TYR A 205 22.74 13.20 -20.10
CA TYR A 205 22.43 13.01 -18.68
C TYR A 205 22.24 14.34 -17.94
N GLU A 206 22.90 15.42 -18.36
CA GLU A 206 22.69 16.77 -17.81
C GLU A 206 21.31 17.32 -18.19
N SER A 207 20.71 16.86 -19.30
CA SER A 207 19.34 17.18 -19.67
C SER A 207 18.29 16.59 -18.73
N PHE A 208 18.69 15.63 -17.88
CA PHE A 208 17.77 15.03 -16.91
C PHE A 208 17.48 16.03 -15.78
N PRO A 209 16.21 16.23 -15.42
CA PRO A 209 15.85 17.04 -14.26
C PRO A 209 16.52 16.45 -13.00
N GLN A 210 17.33 17.26 -12.32
CA GLN A 210 18.17 16.79 -11.19
C GLN A 210 17.41 16.21 -9.99
N SER A 211 16.10 16.36 -9.93
CA SER A 211 15.29 16.03 -8.74
C SER A 211 14.02 15.22 -9.02
N GLU A 212 13.79 14.72 -10.24
CA GLU A 212 12.45 14.28 -10.63
C GLU A 212 12.36 12.87 -11.21
N PHE A 213 13.30 12.00 -10.89
CA PHE A 213 13.09 10.57 -11.13
C PHE A 213 12.28 9.97 -10.00
N PHE A 214 11.39 9.06 -10.38
CA PHE A 214 10.56 8.31 -9.46
C PHE A 214 10.82 6.81 -9.60
N GLU A 215 10.61 6.11 -8.52
CA GLU A 215 10.68 4.66 -8.44
C GLU A 215 9.38 4.14 -7.84
N ASN A 216 8.80 3.12 -8.46
CA ASN A 216 7.66 2.40 -7.91
C ASN A 216 8.16 1.14 -7.20
N LYS A 217 7.77 0.98 -5.95
CA LYS A 217 8.06 -0.22 -5.15
C LYS A 217 6.76 -0.87 -4.73
N LEU A 218 6.63 -2.14 -5.02
CA LEU A 218 5.47 -2.93 -4.66
C LEU A 218 5.80 -3.87 -3.52
N PHE A 219 4.90 -3.94 -2.56
CA PHE A 219 5.02 -4.87 -1.43
C PHE A 219 3.68 -5.55 -1.19
N LEU A 220 3.73 -6.78 -0.73
CA LEU A 220 2.58 -7.49 -0.22
C LEU A 220 2.91 -8.00 1.18
N THR A 221 2.15 -7.54 2.18
CA THR A 221 2.20 -8.09 3.53
C THR A 221 0.97 -8.93 3.78
N ILE A 222 1.13 -10.12 4.31
CA ILE A 222 0.02 -10.92 4.83
C ILE A 222 0.00 -10.85 6.35
N CYS A 223 -1.20 -10.75 6.88
CA CYS A 223 -1.46 -10.81 8.31
C CYS A 223 -2.35 -12.02 8.59
N PHE A 224 -1.83 -12.98 9.33
CA PHE A 224 -2.54 -14.17 9.76
C PHE A 224 -2.92 -14.06 11.23
N LYS A 225 -4.20 -14.31 11.55
CA LYS A 225 -4.75 -14.30 12.92
C LYS A 225 -4.97 -15.74 13.38
N PRO A 226 -3.99 -16.37 14.04
CA PRO A 226 -4.11 -17.76 14.46
C PRO A 226 -5.05 -17.98 15.64
N PHE A 227 -5.35 -16.94 16.42
CA PHE A 227 -6.14 -17.04 17.64
C PHE A 227 -7.46 -16.29 17.51
N THR A 228 -8.57 -16.97 17.75
CA THR A 228 -9.88 -16.35 17.89
C THR A 228 -9.96 -15.56 19.21
N THR A 229 -11.03 -14.77 19.38
CA THR A 229 -11.23 -14.00 20.63
C THR A 229 -11.39 -14.92 21.83
N GLU A 230 -12.02 -16.09 21.65
CA GLU A 230 -12.22 -17.11 22.69
C GLU A 230 -10.90 -17.78 23.06
N ASP A 231 -10.05 -18.09 22.07
CA ASP A 231 -8.72 -18.64 22.30
C ASP A 231 -7.82 -17.67 23.08
N LYS A 232 -7.90 -16.36 22.79
CA LYS A 232 -7.14 -15.34 23.51
C LYS A 232 -7.50 -15.29 25.00
N VAL A 233 -8.77 -15.48 25.35
CA VAL A 233 -9.25 -15.52 26.73
C VAL A 233 -8.78 -16.78 27.45
N THR A 234 -8.94 -17.97 26.82
CA THR A 234 -8.51 -19.25 27.40
C THR A 234 -7.00 -19.32 27.60
N HIS A 235 -6.20 -18.80 26.67
CA HIS A 235 -4.74 -18.74 26.81
C HIS A 235 -4.26 -17.71 27.84
N PHE A 236 -5.04 -16.65 28.10
CA PHE A 236 -4.73 -15.69 29.16
C PHE A 236 -4.81 -16.34 30.55
N PHE A 237 -5.72 -17.28 30.75
CA PHE A 237 -5.88 -18.01 32.01
C PHE A 237 -4.94 -19.23 32.16
N SER A 238 -4.40 -19.78 31.06
CA SER A 238 -3.46 -20.90 31.12
C SER A 238 -2.00 -20.43 31.21
N ARG A 239 -1.54 -20.09 32.41
CA ARG A 239 -0.17 -19.61 32.71
C ARG A 239 0.97 -20.65 32.50
N SER A 240 0.69 -21.85 32.01
CA SER A 240 1.58 -23.02 32.16
C SER A 240 2.42 -23.41 30.94
N LYS A 241 2.20 -22.89 29.73
CA LYS A 241 3.00 -23.24 28.55
C LYS A 241 4.06 -22.18 28.26
N LYS A 242 5.32 -22.61 27.99
CA LYS A 242 6.39 -21.71 27.53
C LYS A 242 5.92 -20.99 26.26
N GLN A 243 6.13 -19.70 26.18
CA GLN A 243 5.65 -18.82 25.10
C GLN A 243 6.06 -19.32 23.70
N LYS A 244 7.20 -20.02 23.58
CA LYS A 244 7.66 -20.63 22.32
C LYS A 244 6.79 -21.78 21.82
N ASP A 245 6.16 -22.53 22.70
CA ASP A 245 5.34 -23.70 22.32
C ASP A 245 3.97 -23.28 21.77
N ILE A 246 3.47 -22.11 22.19
CA ILE A 246 2.17 -21.58 21.77
C ILE A 246 2.19 -21.17 20.28
N PHE A 247 3.32 -20.71 19.77
CA PHE A 247 3.45 -20.25 18.39
C PHE A 247 3.90 -21.32 17.40
N LYS A 248 4.22 -22.52 17.84
CA LYS A 248 4.77 -23.59 16.98
C LYS A 248 3.80 -23.98 15.85
N GLU A 249 2.54 -24.29 16.18
CA GLU A 249 1.51 -24.62 15.19
C GLU A 249 1.13 -23.40 14.32
N PRO A 250 0.85 -22.21 14.88
CA PRO A 250 0.59 -21.01 14.09
C PRO A 250 1.71 -20.64 13.10
N VAL A 251 2.98 -20.81 13.48
CA VAL A 251 4.11 -20.55 12.59
C VAL A 251 4.18 -21.57 11.46
N ASN A 252 3.87 -22.86 11.72
CA ASN A 252 3.82 -23.87 10.66
C ASN A 252 2.71 -23.56 9.66
N GLU A 253 1.51 -23.21 10.13
CA GLU A 253 0.39 -22.81 9.27
C GLU A 253 0.73 -21.54 8.45
N MET A 254 1.35 -20.56 9.11
CA MET A 254 1.84 -19.35 8.42
C MET A 254 2.86 -19.69 7.34
N ASN A 255 3.77 -20.64 7.56
CA ASN A 255 4.74 -21.06 6.55
C ASN A 255 4.06 -21.75 5.37
N GLU A 256 3.04 -22.59 5.57
CA GLU A 256 2.24 -23.17 4.47
C GLU A 256 1.56 -22.09 3.63
N ILE A 257 1.00 -21.06 4.26
CA ILE A 257 0.44 -19.90 3.57
C ILE A 257 1.53 -19.18 2.77
N CYS A 258 2.70 -18.96 3.38
CA CYS A 258 3.84 -18.31 2.72
C CYS A 258 4.34 -19.11 1.50
N ASP A 259 4.38 -20.42 1.56
CA ASP A 259 4.85 -21.27 0.45
C ASP A 259 3.89 -21.22 -0.74
N ARG A 260 2.60 -21.18 -0.50
CA ARG A 260 1.60 -20.93 -1.57
C ARG A 260 1.81 -19.58 -2.22
N LEU A 261 2.02 -18.53 -1.41
CA LEU A 261 2.31 -17.19 -1.90
C LEU A 261 3.62 -17.13 -2.68
N ASN A 262 4.68 -17.75 -2.20
CA ASN A 262 5.96 -17.82 -2.91
C ASN A 262 5.79 -18.43 -4.31
N THR A 263 5.02 -19.52 -4.42
CA THR A 263 4.75 -20.17 -5.70
C THR A 263 4.01 -19.24 -6.66
N TYR A 264 3.00 -18.51 -6.17
CA TYR A 264 2.26 -17.56 -6.99
C TYR A 264 3.11 -16.34 -7.35
N LEU A 265 3.75 -15.72 -6.36
CA LEU A 265 4.50 -14.47 -6.52
C LEU A 265 5.84 -14.65 -7.26
N SER A 266 6.32 -15.88 -7.46
CA SER A 266 7.57 -16.16 -8.19
C SER A 266 7.57 -15.57 -9.61
N ARG A 267 6.40 -15.53 -10.27
CA ARG A 267 6.22 -14.96 -11.62
C ARG A 267 6.34 -13.43 -11.67
N PHE A 268 6.17 -12.76 -10.53
CA PHE A 268 6.35 -11.32 -10.37
C PHE A 268 7.74 -10.96 -9.83
N HIS A 269 8.69 -11.89 -9.87
CA HIS A 269 10.04 -11.72 -9.35
C HIS A 269 10.05 -11.19 -7.91
N SER A 270 9.30 -11.86 -7.03
CA SER A 270 9.17 -11.45 -5.65
C SER A 270 10.31 -11.97 -4.76
N ARG A 271 10.64 -11.20 -3.74
CA ARG A 271 11.57 -11.56 -2.67
C ARG A 271 10.88 -11.44 -1.32
N ARG A 272 10.86 -12.53 -0.54
CA ARG A 272 10.39 -12.46 0.85
C ARG A 272 11.37 -11.67 1.70
N LEU A 273 10.88 -10.66 2.41
CA LEU A 273 11.69 -9.81 3.28
C LEU A 273 11.99 -10.52 4.59
N GLY A 274 13.14 -10.19 5.20
CA GLY A 274 13.56 -10.80 6.44
C GLY A 274 14.70 -10.06 7.10
N LEU A 275 15.40 -10.79 7.97
CA LEU A 275 16.63 -10.32 8.60
C LEU A 275 17.81 -10.44 7.62
N TYR A 276 18.71 -9.49 7.68
CA TYR A 276 19.99 -9.54 6.99
C TYR A 276 21.10 -8.92 7.83
N GLU A 277 22.33 -9.34 7.59
CA GLU A 277 23.50 -8.80 8.27
C GLU A 277 24.27 -7.85 7.35
N ASP A 278 24.65 -6.70 7.88
CA ASP A 278 25.49 -5.72 7.19
C ASP A 278 26.53 -5.20 8.18
N HIS A 279 27.83 -5.41 7.88
CA HIS A 279 28.96 -5.05 8.75
C HIS A 279 28.82 -5.53 10.22
N GLY A 280 28.35 -6.77 10.44
CA GLY A 280 28.20 -7.35 11.78
C GLY A 280 26.99 -6.85 12.57
N VAL A 281 26.10 -6.08 11.92
CA VAL A 281 24.85 -5.58 12.52
C VAL A 281 23.66 -6.22 11.82
N VAL A 282 22.70 -6.73 12.60
CA VAL A 282 21.47 -7.32 12.06
C VAL A 282 20.42 -6.25 11.82
N TYR A 283 19.91 -6.21 10.60
CA TYR A 283 18.85 -5.32 10.14
C TYR A 283 17.63 -6.12 9.70
N SER A 284 16.48 -5.44 9.59
CA SER A 284 15.25 -6.03 9.06
C SER A 284 14.72 -5.19 7.88
N ASP A 285 14.56 -5.85 6.73
CA ASP A 285 13.92 -5.26 5.55
C ASP A 285 12.44 -4.92 5.81
N GLN A 286 11.72 -5.78 6.56
CA GLN A 286 10.32 -5.55 6.91
C GLN A 286 10.16 -4.30 7.78
N LEU A 287 11.02 -4.14 8.80
CA LEU A 287 10.99 -2.95 9.64
C LEU A 287 11.37 -1.69 8.86
N SER A 288 12.24 -1.80 7.86
CA SER A 288 12.58 -0.68 6.97
C SER A 288 11.38 -0.21 6.15
N LEU A 289 10.53 -1.13 5.69
CA LEU A 289 9.26 -0.80 5.05
C LEU A 289 8.30 -0.11 6.04
N PHE A 290 8.10 -0.69 7.23
CA PHE A 290 7.18 -0.12 8.23
C PHE A 290 7.65 1.26 8.72
N GLN A 291 8.97 1.45 8.82
CA GLN A 291 9.56 2.75 9.11
C GLN A 291 9.29 3.76 7.99
N TYR A 292 9.34 3.32 6.72
CA TYR A 292 8.97 4.18 5.59
C TYR A 292 7.51 4.63 5.66
N LEU A 293 6.58 3.72 5.96
CA LEU A 293 5.15 4.05 6.10
C LEU A 293 4.89 5.07 7.22
N LEU A 294 5.73 5.07 8.27
CA LEU A 294 5.65 6.00 9.40
C LEU A 294 6.40 7.32 9.17
N SER A 295 7.37 7.37 8.27
CA SER A 295 8.26 8.54 8.14
C SER A 295 8.30 9.15 6.74
N GLY A 296 7.79 8.43 5.74
CA GLY A 296 7.91 8.79 4.34
C GLY A 296 9.36 8.78 3.81
N ARG A 297 10.32 8.19 4.53
CA ARG A 297 11.73 8.08 4.12
C ARG A 297 12.29 6.71 4.41
N TRP A 298 13.08 6.18 3.47
CA TRP A 298 13.77 4.90 3.63
C TRP A 298 14.93 5.01 4.62
N GLN A 299 14.93 4.13 5.62
CA GLN A 299 15.99 3.99 6.60
C GLN A 299 16.18 2.51 6.91
N LYS A 300 17.47 2.08 7.01
CA LYS A 300 17.79 0.73 7.53
C LYS A 300 17.42 0.70 9.02
N VAL A 301 16.66 -0.29 9.43
CA VAL A 301 16.25 -0.45 10.83
C VAL A 301 17.01 -1.61 11.44
N ARG A 302 17.84 -1.30 12.43
CA ARG A 302 18.58 -2.28 13.22
C ARG A 302 17.61 -3.05 14.11
N VAL A 303 17.81 -4.35 14.23
CA VAL A 303 17.08 -5.19 15.18
C VAL A 303 17.69 -5.07 16.56
N SER A 304 16.89 -4.68 17.54
CA SER A 304 17.23 -4.57 18.96
C SER A 304 16.53 -5.65 19.77
N SER A 305 16.99 -5.90 20.99
CA SER A 305 16.30 -6.74 21.97
C SER A 305 14.98 -6.13 22.50
N SER A 306 14.79 -4.81 22.30
CA SER A 306 13.57 -4.11 22.67
C SER A 306 12.43 -4.40 21.67
N PRO A 307 11.16 -4.34 22.10
CA PRO A 307 10.04 -4.49 21.20
C PRO A 307 10.04 -3.43 20.09
N PHE A 308 9.63 -3.79 18.88
CA PHE A 308 9.72 -2.92 17.70
C PHE A 308 8.90 -1.64 17.83
N TYR A 309 7.72 -1.70 18.44
CA TYR A 309 6.88 -0.53 18.66
C TYR A 309 7.56 0.57 19.50
N THR A 310 8.57 0.23 20.32
CA THR A 310 9.24 1.20 21.19
C THR A 310 10.25 2.08 20.43
N TYR A 311 10.73 1.69 19.25
CA TYR A 311 11.73 2.46 18.52
C TYR A 311 11.44 2.74 17.04
N LEU A 312 10.40 2.12 16.44
CA LEU A 312 10.00 2.44 15.08
C LEU A 312 9.39 3.85 14.94
N GLY A 313 8.74 4.36 15.96
CA GLY A 313 8.06 5.65 15.96
C GLY A 313 8.95 6.85 16.33
N GLY A 314 10.21 6.87 15.89
CA GLY A 314 11.21 7.86 16.34
C GLY A 314 10.99 9.32 15.90
N LYS A 315 9.80 9.71 15.41
CA LYS A 315 9.49 11.04 14.89
C LYS A 315 8.19 11.56 15.46
N ASP A 316 8.10 12.89 15.64
CA ASP A 316 6.86 13.52 16.07
C ASP A 316 5.87 13.61 14.92
N LEU A 317 4.62 13.22 15.18
CA LEU A 317 3.51 13.25 14.24
C LEU A 317 2.47 14.27 14.68
N PHE A 318 2.11 15.15 13.78
CA PHE A 318 1.06 16.15 13.99
C PHE A 318 -0.06 15.93 12.98
N PHE A 319 -1.29 15.84 13.46
CA PHE A 319 -2.48 15.69 12.63
C PHE A 319 -3.33 16.95 12.76
N GLY A 320 -3.39 17.74 11.70
CA GLY A 320 -4.24 18.90 11.57
C GLY A 320 -5.69 18.51 11.23
N ASN A 321 -6.36 19.36 10.47
CA ASN A 321 -7.73 19.09 10.04
C ASN A 321 -7.81 18.10 8.88
N ASP A 322 -7.05 18.36 7.80
CA ASP A 322 -7.05 17.58 6.55
C ASP A 322 -5.65 17.20 6.07
N ALA A 323 -4.62 17.63 6.81
CA ALA A 323 -3.22 17.35 6.52
C ALA A 323 -2.46 17.11 7.83
N GLY A 324 -1.35 16.38 7.73
CA GLY A 324 -0.45 16.13 8.85
C GLY A 324 0.99 16.51 8.53
N GLN A 325 1.80 16.50 9.58
CA GLN A 325 3.23 16.80 9.52
C GLN A 325 4.01 15.74 10.29
N ILE A 326 5.12 15.31 9.71
CA ILE A 326 6.14 14.46 10.32
C ILE A 326 7.34 15.33 10.59
N THR A 327 7.74 15.47 11.84
CA THR A 327 8.90 16.29 12.21
C THR A 327 10.04 15.41 12.70
N ALA A 328 11.18 15.51 12.04
CA ALA A 328 12.45 14.96 12.47
C ALA A 328 13.39 16.11 12.88
N SER A 329 14.55 15.79 13.47
CA SER A 329 15.53 16.78 13.93
C SER A 329 16.06 17.69 12.82
N ASP A 330 16.10 17.20 11.59
CA ASP A 330 16.74 17.85 10.44
C ASP A 330 15.77 18.30 9.35
N HIS A 331 14.50 17.82 9.38
CA HIS A 331 13.52 18.14 8.35
C HIS A 331 12.09 17.90 8.82
N ALA A 332 11.13 18.53 8.11
CA ALA A 332 9.72 18.23 8.20
C ALA A 332 9.20 17.69 6.86
N ARG A 333 8.25 16.76 6.91
CA ARG A 333 7.46 16.31 5.76
C ARG A 333 5.99 16.50 6.04
N TYR A 334 5.26 16.84 5.02
CA TYR A 334 3.82 17.02 5.09
C TYR A 334 3.12 15.89 4.36
N PHE A 335 1.93 15.52 4.83
CA PHE A 335 1.15 14.47 4.20
C PHE A 335 -0.34 14.79 4.22
N ARG A 336 -1.06 14.19 3.28
CA ARG A 336 -2.51 14.20 3.22
C ARG A 336 -2.99 12.80 2.86
N CYS A 337 -4.07 12.35 3.53
CA CYS A 337 -4.70 11.07 3.23
C CYS A 337 -5.93 11.29 2.36
N ILE A 338 -6.05 10.49 1.30
CA ILE A 338 -7.18 10.43 0.37
C ILE A 338 -7.86 9.09 0.57
N GLU A 339 -9.19 9.10 0.71
CA GLU A 339 -10.03 7.92 0.88
C GLU A 339 -11.04 7.83 -0.27
N ILE A 340 -11.42 6.60 -0.63
CA ILE A 340 -12.47 6.36 -1.62
C ILE A 340 -13.82 6.52 -0.94
N LYS A 341 -14.65 7.44 -1.46
CA LYS A 341 -16.02 7.65 -1.03
C LYS A 341 -17.01 6.81 -1.84
N ASP A 342 -16.80 6.71 -3.15
CA ASP A 342 -17.54 5.81 -4.04
C ASP A 342 -16.63 5.24 -5.13
N TYR A 343 -16.94 4.02 -5.56
CA TYR A 343 -16.11 3.25 -6.50
C TYR A 343 -16.59 3.44 -7.96
N PHE A 344 -15.80 2.95 -8.91
CA PHE A 344 -16.15 2.79 -10.32
C PHE A 344 -17.48 2.01 -10.50
N GLN A 345 -18.02 2.00 -11.70
CA GLN A 345 -19.11 1.07 -12.06
C GLN A 345 -18.56 -0.31 -12.44
N GLU A 346 -17.43 -0.31 -13.13
CA GLU A 346 -16.74 -1.50 -13.62
C GLU A 346 -15.25 -1.37 -13.32
N THR A 347 -14.57 -2.48 -13.16
CA THR A 347 -13.11 -2.54 -13.00
C THR A 347 -12.48 -3.34 -14.13
N ASP A 348 -11.20 -3.10 -14.36
CA ASP A 348 -10.38 -3.83 -15.32
C ASP A 348 -8.95 -3.98 -14.76
N ALA A 349 -8.20 -4.93 -15.30
CA ALA A 349 -6.83 -5.17 -14.88
C ALA A 349 -5.99 -3.88 -15.00
N GLY A 350 -5.41 -3.41 -13.89
CA GLY A 350 -4.57 -2.22 -13.88
C GLY A 350 -5.31 -0.89 -13.93
N ILE A 351 -6.60 -0.84 -13.55
CA ILE A 351 -7.39 0.41 -13.56
C ILE A 351 -6.73 1.57 -12.80
N LEU A 352 -5.86 1.29 -11.83
CA LEU A 352 -5.10 2.29 -11.07
C LEU A 352 -3.69 2.56 -11.62
N ASP A 353 -3.32 2.02 -12.79
CA ASP A 353 -1.96 2.15 -13.33
C ASP A 353 -1.62 3.59 -13.73
N ALA A 354 -2.62 4.43 -14.04
CA ALA A 354 -2.43 5.86 -14.29
C ALA A 354 -1.68 6.57 -13.15
N LEU A 355 -1.82 6.11 -11.91
CA LEU A 355 -1.09 6.67 -10.77
C LEU A 355 0.42 6.52 -10.90
N MET A 356 0.92 5.47 -11.57
CA MET A 356 2.36 5.21 -11.72
C MET A 356 3.08 6.26 -12.59
N TYR A 357 2.36 7.02 -13.40
CA TYR A 357 2.92 8.08 -14.25
C TYR A 357 3.01 9.44 -13.56
N LEU A 358 2.39 9.60 -12.39
CA LEU A 358 2.32 10.89 -11.72
C LEU A 358 3.68 11.34 -11.16
N PRO A 359 4.08 12.61 -11.31
CA PRO A 359 5.30 13.18 -10.73
C PRO A 359 5.11 13.54 -9.25
N VAL A 360 4.56 12.60 -8.45
CA VAL A 360 4.14 12.81 -7.06
C VAL A 360 4.63 11.65 -6.19
N GLU A 361 5.04 11.95 -4.97
CA GLU A 361 5.36 10.91 -3.97
C GLU A 361 4.09 10.49 -3.22
N TYR A 362 3.77 9.21 -3.26
CA TYR A 362 2.61 8.67 -2.55
C TYR A 362 2.81 7.23 -2.10
N VAL A 363 1.95 6.81 -1.19
CA VAL A 363 1.74 5.42 -0.78
C VAL A 363 0.27 5.08 -0.96
N VAL A 364 -0.03 4.09 -1.79
CA VAL A 364 -1.34 3.42 -1.79
C VAL A 364 -1.23 2.20 -0.91
N THR A 365 -2.06 2.12 0.10
CA THR A 365 -2.23 0.94 0.94
C THR A 365 -3.63 0.43 0.80
N SER A 366 -3.76 -0.81 0.35
CA SER A 366 -5.03 -1.51 0.33
C SER A 366 -5.02 -2.64 1.36
N SER A 367 -6.18 -3.11 1.74
CA SER A 367 -6.29 -4.32 2.54
C SER A 367 -7.52 -5.11 2.12
N PHE A 368 -7.40 -6.43 2.14
CA PHE A 368 -8.50 -7.34 1.82
C PHE A 368 -8.51 -8.53 2.76
N THR A 369 -9.65 -8.79 3.37
CA THR A 369 -9.89 -9.99 4.20
C THR A 369 -11.05 -10.75 3.59
N ALA A 370 -10.77 -11.92 3.00
CA ALA A 370 -11.80 -12.76 2.41
C ALA A 370 -12.80 -13.23 3.48
N MET A 371 -14.08 -13.14 3.16
CA MET A 371 -15.17 -13.69 3.98
C MET A 371 -15.35 -15.17 3.64
N ASP A 372 -15.85 -15.96 4.58
CA ASP A 372 -16.30 -17.30 4.23
C ASP A 372 -17.53 -17.25 3.31
N LYS A 373 -17.71 -18.30 2.51
CA LYS A 373 -18.76 -18.37 1.48
C LYS A 373 -20.15 -18.15 2.04
N GLN A 374 -20.46 -18.72 3.20
CA GLN A 374 -21.80 -18.59 3.81
C GLN A 374 -22.07 -17.18 4.28
N SER A 375 -21.09 -16.53 4.91
CA SER A 375 -21.18 -15.13 5.32
C SER A 375 -21.32 -14.19 4.11
N ALA A 376 -20.64 -14.48 3.00
CA ALA A 376 -20.76 -13.71 1.76
C ALA A 376 -22.16 -13.85 1.14
N ILE A 377 -22.69 -15.06 1.01
CA ILE A 377 -24.04 -15.33 0.52
C ILE A 377 -25.07 -14.60 1.39
N LYS A 378 -24.99 -14.75 2.70
CA LYS A 378 -25.89 -14.08 3.63
C LYS A 378 -25.85 -12.56 3.50
N ALA A 379 -24.67 -11.98 3.36
CA ALA A 379 -24.52 -10.53 3.19
C ALA A 379 -25.15 -10.03 1.87
N LEU A 380 -25.06 -10.86 0.80
CA LEU A 380 -25.71 -10.57 -0.49
C LEU A 380 -27.23 -10.67 -0.38
N ASP A 381 -27.75 -11.75 0.20
CA ASP A 381 -29.19 -11.97 0.40
C ASP A 381 -29.81 -10.85 1.26
N ASP A 382 -29.18 -10.52 2.40
CA ASP A 382 -29.61 -9.42 3.27
C ASP A 382 -29.64 -8.06 2.51
N GLN A 383 -28.74 -7.86 1.55
CA GLN A 383 -28.72 -6.62 0.77
C GLN A 383 -29.73 -6.65 -0.38
N ILE A 384 -29.94 -7.78 -1.03
CA ILE A 384 -30.97 -8.01 -2.05
C ILE A 384 -32.35 -7.76 -1.42
N ASP A 385 -32.65 -8.38 -0.27
CA ASP A 385 -33.92 -8.19 0.44
C ASP A 385 -34.17 -6.71 0.77
N LYS A 386 -33.14 -5.99 1.22
CA LYS A 386 -33.25 -4.54 1.50
C LYS A 386 -33.55 -3.73 0.25
N LEU A 387 -32.94 -4.06 -0.89
CA LEU A 387 -33.18 -3.36 -2.16
C LEU A 387 -34.53 -3.73 -2.75
N GLU A 388 -35.00 -4.97 -2.68
CA GLU A 388 -36.32 -5.38 -3.13
C GLU A 388 -37.46 -4.71 -2.33
N MET A 389 -37.21 -4.46 -1.05
CA MET A 389 -38.14 -3.69 -0.21
C MET A 389 -38.17 -2.18 -0.54
N THR A 390 -37.21 -1.65 -1.28
CA THR A 390 -37.14 -0.23 -1.68
C THR A 390 -37.54 -0.11 -3.15
N ASP A 391 -38.75 0.26 -3.43
CA ASP A 391 -39.40 0.30 -4.77
C ASP A 391 -38.76 1.33 -5.73
N ASP A 392 -37.60 1.91 -5.40
CA ASP A 392 -37.04 3.03 -6.14
C ASP A 392 -35.61 2.77 -6.64
N ALA A 393 -35.38 3.06 -7.90
CA ALA A 393 -34.14 3.36 -8.62
C ALA A 393 -33.04 2.25 -8.74
N ALA A 394 -33.19 1.09 -8.13
CA ALA A 394 -32.06 0.15 -7.98
C ALA A 394 -32.21 -1.17 -8.77
N LYS A 395 -32.99 -1.19 -9.86
CA LYS A 395 -33.16 -2.44 -10.66
C LYS A 395 -31.82 -2.96 -11.23
N SER A 396 -30.91 -2.06 -11.63
CA SER A 396 -29.59 -2.44 -12.10
C SER A 396 -28.74 -2.99 -10.95
N LEU A 397 -28.70 -2.31 -9.81
CA LEU A 397 -27.96 -2.77 -8.63
C LEU A 397 -28.48 -4.11 -8.12
N LEU A 398 -29.79 -4.36 -8.18
CA LEU A 398 -30.39 -5.63 -7.81
C LEU A 398 -29.97 -6.75 -8.76
N ALA A 399 -29.96 -6.46 -10.08
CA ALA A 399 -29.49 -7.42 -11.08
C ALA A 399 -28.02 -7.78 -10.87
N ASP A 400 -27.17 -6.78 -10.62
CA ASP A 400 -25.76 -6.97 -10.34
C ASP A 400 -25.53 -7.84 -9.10
N LEU A 401 -26.26 -7.59 -8.01
CA LEU A 401 -26.15 -8.40 -6.79
C LEU A 401 -26.58 -9.86 -7.00
N LYS A 402 -27.63 -10.11 -7.80
CA LYS A 402 -28.06 -11.47 -8.18
C LYS A 402 -26.99 -12.21 -9.00
N VAL A 403 -26.32 -11.49 -9.93
CA VAL A 403 -25.16 -12.03 -10.64
C VAL A 403 -24.01 -12.34 -9.67
N GLY A 404 -23.72 -11.42 -8.74
CA GLY A 404 -22.72 -11.63 -7.69
C GLY A 404 -23.01 -12.87 -6.83
N LEU A 405 -24.27 -13.10 -6.48
CA LEU A 405 -24.70 -14.28 -5.71
C LEU A 405 -24.46 -15.58 -6.49
N ASP A 406 -24.74 -15.60 -7.78
CA ASP A 406 -24.46 -16.74 -8.66
C ASP A 406 -22.96 -17.01 -8.77
N MET A 407 -22.15 -15.96 -8.98
CA MET A 407 -20.68 -16.07 -9.07
C MET A 407 -20.03 -16.57 -7.77
N VAL A 408 -20.54 -16.20 -6.58
CA VAL A 408 -20.08 -16.73 -5.29
C VAL A 408 -20.53 -18.17 -5.13
N SER A 409 -21.78 -18.47 -5.48
CA SER A 409 -22.34 -19.82 -5.36
C SER A 409 -21.62 -20.82 -6.25
N SER A 410 -21.23 -20.40 -7.47
CA SER A 410 -20.40 -21.21 -8.39
C SER A 410 -18.93 -21.25 -7.96
N GLY A 411 -18.52 -20.38 -7.02
CA GLY A 411 -17.13 -20.29 -6.53
C GLY A 411 -16.19 -19.58 -7.52
N TYR A 412 -16.67 -18.73 -8.41
CA TYR A 412 -15.84 -17.95 -9.31
C TYR A 412 -15.20 -16.73 -8.63
N ILE A 413 -15.90 -16.10 -7.69
CA ILE A 413 -15.41 -15.02 -6.86
C ILE A 413 -15.67 -15.31 -5.38
N SER A 414 -14.94 -14.63 -4.50
CA SER A 414 -15.29 -14.46 -3.09
C SER A 414 -15.53 -12.99 -2.79
N PHE A 415 -16.23 -12.68 -1.71
CA PHE A 415 -16.32 -11.32 -1.19
C PHE A 415 -15.44 -11.14 0.03
N GLY A 416 -14.98 -9.91 0.25
CA GLY A 416 -14.15 -9.60 1.39
C GLY A 416 -14.30 -8.15 1.87
N LYS A 417 -13.88 -7.92 3.11
CA LYS A 417 -13.78 -6.56 3.65
C LYS A 417 -12.52 -5.91 3.13
N SER A 418 -12.70 -4.86 2.34
CA SER A 418 -11.63 -4.09 1.71
C SER A 418 -11.57 -2.68 2.26
N HIS A 419 -10.36 -2.14 2.31
CA HIS A 419 -10.07 -0.75 2.63
C HIS A 419 -8.93 -0.28 1.74
N GLN A 420 -8.96 0.98 1.32
CA GLN A 420 -7.88 1.62 0.59
C GLN A 420 -7.68 3.04 1.09
N THR A 421 -6.42 3.39 1.36
CA THR A 421 -5.97 4.74 1.70
C THR A 421 -4.78 5.10 0.83
N LEU A 422 -4.80 6.30 0.25
CA LEU A 422 -3.69 6.87 -0.48
C LEU A 422 -3.12 8.04 0.33
N VAL A 423 -1.83 7.98 0.66
CA VAL A 423 -1.12 9.04 1.40
C VAL A 423 -0.17 9.73 0.45
N VAL A 424 -0.39 11.03 0.22
CA VAL A 424 0.50 11.90 -0.58
C VAL A 424 1.49 12.56 0.36
N PHE A 425 2.78 12.58 -0.01
CA PHE A 425 3.85 13.21 0.76
C PHE A 425 4.45 14.39 -0.01
N ALA A 426 4.80 15.45 0.70
CA ALA A 426 5.53 16.59 0.13
C ALA A 426 6.47 17.22 1.16
N ASP A 427 7.46 17.98 0.65
CA ASP A 427 8.45 18.68 1.48
C ASP A 427 7.98 20.10 1.90
N SER A 428 6.85 20.60 1.32
CA SER A 428 6.21 21.86 1.75
C SER A 428 4.69 21.76 1.68
N PRO A 429 3.96 22.59 2.45
CA PRO A 429 2.49 22.63 2.40
C PRO A 429 1.94 23.01 1.01
N GLU A 430 2.58 23.96 0.32
CA GLU A 430 2.17 24.42 -1.01
C GLU A 430 2.32 23.31 -2.05
N ARG A 431 3.44 22.58 -1.97
CA ARG A 431 3.67 21.39 -2.80
C ARG A 431 2.65 20.30 -2.52
N LEU A 432 2.33 20.07 -1.23
CA LEU A 432 1.33 19.08 -0.83
C LEU A 432 -0.03 19.35 -1.47
N VAL A 433 -0.50 20.61 -1.46
CA VAL A 433 -1.78 20.98 -2.08
C VAL A 433 -1.76 20.69 -3.58
N LYS A 434 -0.70 21.10 -4.27
CA LYS A 434 -0.54 20.86 -5.72
C LYS A 434 -0.52 19.38 -6.05
N ASP A 435 0.31 18.61 -5.36
CA ASP A 435 0.50 17.19 -5.59
C ASP A 435 -0.77 16.39 -5.26
N THR A 436 -1.48 16.78 -4.20
CA THR A 436 -2.78 16.17 -3.84
C THR A 436 -3.83 16.41 -4.92
N ASN A 437 -3.91 17.62 -5.47
CA ASN A 437 -4.87 17.94 -6.54
C ASN A 437 -4.59 17.10 -7.80
N ILE A 438 -3.31 16.91 -8.17
CA ILE A 438 -2.95 16.04 -9.31
C ILE A 438 -3.47 14.62 -9.09
N VAL A 439 -3.21 14.05 -7.90
CA VAL A 439 -3.67 12.70 -7.57
C VAL A 439 -5.18 12.60 -7.57
N THR A 440 -5.87 13.57 -6.94
CA THR A 440 -7.34 13.58 -6.85
C THR A 440 -7.97 13.65 -8.24
N SER A 441 -7.51 14.57 -9.10
CA SER A 441 -8.03 14.68 -10.48
C SER A 441 -7.82 13.38 -11.25
N THR A 442 -6.66 12.74 -11.12
CA THR A 442 -6.41 11.45 -11.79
C THR A 442 -7.36 10.36 -11.32
N LEU A 443 -7.63 10.27 -10.01
CA LEU A 443 -8.58 9.29 -9.47
C LEU A 443 -10.02 9.58 -9.91
N GLU A 444 -10.41 10.85 -9.98
CA GLU A 444 -11.73 11.29 -10.46
C GLU A 444 -11.89 11.02 -11.97
N ASP A 445 -10.85 11.24 -12.76
CA ASP A 445 -10.83 10.92 -14.21
C ASP A 445 -11.01 9.41 -14.47
N LEU A 446 -10.55 8.56 -13.54
CA LEU A 446 -10.79 7.12 -13.56
C LEU A 446 -12.22 6.74 -13.12
N GLY A 447 -13.00 7.67 -12.61
CA GLY A 447 -14.38 7.46 -12.17
C GLY A 447 -14.55 7.12 -10.68
N LEU A 448 -13.51 7.31 -9.86
CA LEU A 448 -13.62 7.25 -8.40
C LEU A 448 -14.18 8.56 -7.85
N ILE A 449 -14.99 8.49 -6.80
CA ILE A 449 -15.27 9.65 -5.96
C ILE A 449 -14.41 9.55 -4.72
N VAL A 450 -13.49 10.49 -4.57
CA VAL A 450 -12.54 10.52 -3.46
C VAL A 450 -12.81 11.68 -2.50
N THR A 451 -12.25 11.59 -1.30
CA THR A 451 -12.36 12.63 -0.28
C THR A 451 -11.09 12.69 0.55
N TYR A 452 -10.78 13.86 1.09
CA TYR A 452 -9.68 14.00 2.05
C TYR A 452 -10.14 13.50 3.42
N SER A 453 -9.24 12.74 4.08
CA SER A 453 -9.48 12.34 5.47
C SER A 453 -9.39 13.55 6.37
N THR A 454 -10.48 13.88 7.04
CA THR A 454 -10.55 14.96 8.04
C THR A 454 -10.73 14.37 9.45
N LEU A 455 -11.90 13.87 9.76
CA LEU A 455 -12.18 13.23 11.05
C LEU A 455 -11.32 11.99 11.30
N SER A 456 -11.05 11.24 10.25
CA SER A 456 -10.29 9.99 10.26
C SER A 456 -8.81 10.14 9.94
N LEU A 457 -8.26 11.35 9.81
CA LEU A 457 -6.89 11.58 9.32
C LEU A 457 -5.85 10.71 10.03
N GLY A 458 -5.83 10.70 11.35
CA GLY A 458 -4.91 9.87 12.12
C GLY A 458 -5.17 8.38 11.93
N ALA A 459 -6.44 7.95 11.89
CA ALA A 459 -6.80 6.55 11.67
C ALA A 459 -6.37 6.10 10.27
N ALA A 460 -6.65 6.88 9.21
CA ALA A 460 -6.24 6.62 7.84
C ALA A 460 -4.71 6.50 7.71
N TYR A 461 -3.98 7.39 8.39
CA TYR A 461 -2.52 7.34 8.39
C TYR A 461 -1.98 6.06 9.02
N PHE A 462 -2.47 5.66 10.19
CA PHE A 462 -2.02 4.44 10.86
C PHE A 462 -2.63 3.16 10.28
N ALA A 463 -3.71 3.25 9.47
CA ALA A 463 -4.26 2.12 8.73
C ALA A 463 -3.30 1.56 7.66
N GLN A 464 -2.29 2.35 7.23
CA GLN A 464 -1.22 1.88 6.36
C GLN A 464 -0.40 0.74 6.98
N LEU A 465 -0.33 0.68 8.31
CA LEU A 465 0.46 -0.33 9.02
C LEU A 465 -0.30 -1.66 9.05
N PRO A 466 0.21 -2.72 8.39
CA PRO A 466 -0.40 -4.05 8.46
C PRO A 466 -0.62 -4.51 9.91
N GLY A 467 -1.84 -4.97 10.21
CA GLY A 467 -2.24 -5.35 11.56
C GLY A 467 -3.13 -4.32 12.29
N ASN A 468 -3.22 -3.07 11.82
CA ASN A 468 -4.10 -2.04 12.38
C ASN A 468 -5.53 -2.12 11.83
N TYR A 469 -6.17 -3.27 11.99
CA TYR A 469 -7.51 -3.56 11.41
C TYR A 469 -8.60 -2.61 11.87
N THR A 470 -8.54 -2.15 13.12
CA THR A 470 -9.56 -1.30 13.74
C THR A 470 -9.50 0.16 13.29
N LEU A 471 -8.38 0.56 12.71
CA LEU A 471 -8.15 1.95 12.27
C LEU A 471 -8.49 2.19 10.79
N ARG A 472 -8.94 1.16 10.06
CA ARG A 472 -9.28 1.27 8.63
C ARG A 472 -10.57 2.06 8.42
N PRO A 473 -10.51 3.28 7.86
CA PRO A 473 -11.74 4.03 7.55
C PRO A 473 -12.42 3.48 6.30
N ARG A 474 -13.68 3.77 6.12
CA ARG A 474 -14.48 3.48 4.92
C ARG A 474 -14.37 2.04 4.41
N LEU A 475 -14.40 1.06 5.33
CA LEU A 475 -14.43 -0.36 4.96
C LEU A 475 -15.56 -0.66 3.99
N SER A 476 -15.22 -1.25 2.84
CA SER A 476 -16.17 -1.64 1.80
C SER A 476 -16.16 -3.15 1.61
N THR A 477 -17.24 -3.71 1.08
CA THR A 477 -17.27 -5.11 0.67
C THR A 477 -17.05 -5.18 -0.82
N LEU A 478 -15.93 -5.77 -1.25
CA LEU A 478 -15.56 -5.93 -2.66
C LEU A 478 -15.48 -7.41 -3.01
N SER A 479 -15.64 -7.73 -4.29
CA SER A 479 -15.30 -9.07 -4.78
C SER A 479 -13.78 -9.24 -4.87
N SER A 480 -13.33 -10.49 -4.78
CA SER A 480 -11.91 -10.85 -4.94
C SER A 480 -11.38 -10.47 -6.33
N LEU A 481 -12.23 -10.51 -7.36
CA LEU A 481 -11.87 -10.12 -8.72
C LEU A 481 -11.68 -8.60 -8.84
N ASN A 482 -12.64 -7.79 -8.35
CA ASN A 482 -12.47 -6.33 -8.37
C ASN A 482 -11.23 -5.90 -7.58
N PHE A 483 -10.96 -6.55 -6.44
CA PHE A 483 -9.74 -6.28 -5.69
C PHE A 483 -8.48 -6.66 -6.47
N ALA A 484 -8.48 -7.81 -7.18
CA ALA A 484 -7.35 -8.24 -8.01
C ALA A 484 -7.11 -7.29 -9.18
N GLU A 485 -8.16 -6.75 -9.82
CA GLU A 485 -8.06 -5.77 -10.90
C GLU A 485 -7.51 -4.42 -10.44
N MET A 486 -7.83 -4.00 -9.22
CA MET A 486 -7.28 -2.79 -8.61
C MET A 486 -5.81 -2.98 -8.17
N GLU A 487 -5.42 -4.19 -7.77
CA GLU A 487 -4.09 -4.54 -7.22
C GLU A 487 -3.31 -5.47 -8.16
N SER A 488 -3.27 -5.13 -9.44
CA SER A 488 -2.71 -5.95 -10.54
C SER A 488 -1.21 -6.27 -10.42
N PHE A 489 -0.50 -5.64 -9.49
CA PHE A 489 0.97 -5.69 -9.36
C PHE A 489 1.72 -5.30 -10.65
N HIS A 490 1.15 -4.41 -11.44
CA HIS A 490 1.83 -3.83 -12.59
C HIS A 490 2.96 -2.89 -12.16
N ASN A 491 4.06 -2.89 -12.91
CA ASN A 491 5.19 -2.00 -12.67
C ASN A 491 5.97 -1.73 -13.95
N PHE A 492 6.77 -0.65 -13.95
CA PHE A 492 7.69 -0.36 -15.03
C PHE A 492 8.90 -1.29 -14.99
N PHE A 493 9.42 -1.58 -16.17
CA PHE A 493 10.66 -2.33 -16.31
C PHE A 493 11.86 -1.42 -16.06
N SER A 494 12.62 -1.69 -15.00
CA SER A 494 13.79 -0.88 -14.65
C SER A 494 15.08 -1.31 -15.35
N GLY A 495 15.13 -2.50 -15.92
CA GLY A 495 16.37 -3.10 -16.44
C GLY A 495 17.37 -3.43 -15.33
N LYS A 496 18.53 -3.95 -15.72
CA LYS A 496 19.59 -4.36 -14.79
C LYS A 496 20.80 -3.43 -14.88
N GLU A 497 21.15 -2.77 -13.75
CA GLU A 497 22.26 -1.83 -13.73
C GLU A 497 23.63 -2.50 -13.82
N LYS A 498 23.87 -3.58 -13.04
CA LYS A 498 25.17 -4.26 -12.88
C LYS A 498 25.07 -5.76 -13.12
N GLY A 499 26.19 -6.40 -13.44
CA GLY A 499 26.24 -7.85 -13.63
C GLY A 499 25.56 -8.34 -14.90
N ASN A 500 25.54 -7.52 -15.94
CA ASN A 500 25.10 -7.92 -17.27
C ASN A 500 26.20 -8.68 -18.00
N THR A 501 25.86 -9.32 -19.12
CA THR A 501 26.81 -10.10 -19.93
C THR A 501 28.03 -9.30 -20.37
N TRP A 502 27.90 -8.01 -20.58
CA TRP A 502 28.95 -7.07 -20.98
C TRP A 502 29.52 -6.23 -19.83
N GLY A 503 29.07 -6.45 -18.59
CA GLY A 503 29.49 -5.71 -17.43
C GLY A 503 28.38 -4.89 -16.79
N GLU A 504 28.47 -3.56 -16.88
CA GLU A 504 27.41 -2.66 -16.43
C GLU A 504 26.36 -2.42 -17.51
N LYS A 505 25.33 -1.64 -17.19
CA LYS A 505 24.30 -1.17 -18.12
C LYS A 505 24.92 -0.48 -19.36
N LEU A 506 24.25 -0.59 -20.50
CA LEU A 506 24.66 0.12 -21.70
C LEU A 506 24.46 1.63 -21.54
N ILE A 507 23.25 2.02 -21.15
CA ILE A 507 22.84 3.43 -20.94
C ILE A 507 21.67 3.47 -19.97
N THR A 508 21.54 4.59 -19.26
CA THR A 508 20.34 4.91 -18.48
C THR A 508 19.42 5.81 -19.30
N LEU A 509 18.19 5.37 -19.47
CA LEU A 509 17.14 6.13 -20.16
C LEU A 509 16.10 6.61 -19.16
N ARG A 510 15.37 7.65 -19.53
CA ARG A 510 14.19 8.12 -18.82
C ARG A 510 12.96 7.45 -19.41
N GLY A 511 12.17 6.78 -18.57
CA GLY A 511 10.91 6.18 -18.96
C GLY A 511 9.74 7.16 -18.97
N SER A 512 8.59 6.71 -19.44
CA SER A 512 7.34 7.47 -19.58
C SER A 512 6.79 7.99 -18.25
N GLY A 513 7.00 7.23 -17.17
CA GLY A 513 6.62 7.58 -15.82
C GLY A 513 7.65 8.43 -15.05
N ASN A 514 8.61 9.07 -15.72
CA ASN A 514 9.78 9.67 -15.09
C ASN A 514 10.60 8.66 -14.25
N ASP A 515 10.50 7.39 -14.57
CA ASP A 515 11.28 6.31 -14.03
C ASP A 515 12.63 6.18 -14.73
N ILE A 516 13.49 5.33 -14.17
CA ILE A 516 14.80 5.05 -14.72
C ILE A 516 14.80 3.67 -15.35
N TYR A 517 15.22 3.61 -16.61
CA TYR A 517 15.42 2.37 -17.33
C TYR A 517 16.91 2.15 -17.68
N HIS A 518 17.47 1.05 -17.19
CA HIS A 518 18.84 0.61 -17.49
C HIS A 518 18.84 -0.30 -18.70
N LEU A 519 19.06 0.30 -19.88
CA LEU A 519 19.06 -0.43 -21.14
C LEU A 519 20.29 -1.34 -21.27
N ASN A 520 20.07 -2.55 -21.75
CA ASN A 520 21.09 -3.55 -22.06
C ASN A 520 20.79 -4.18 -23.42
N TYR A 521 21.79 -4.81 -24.06
CA TYR A 521 21.57 -5.58 -25.29
C TYR A 521 20.83 -6.89 -25.04
N HIS A 522 21.05 -7.51 -23.86
CA HIS A 522 20.33 -8.69 -23.44
C HIS A 522 19.19 -8.28 -22.53
N MET A 523 18.01 -8.87 -22.73
CA MET A 523 16.90 -8.65 -21.82
C MET A 523 17.24 -9.29 -20.46
N THR A 524 17.43 -8.47 -19.44
CA THR A 524 17.84 -8.91 -18.13
C THR A 524 16.97 -8.27 -17.07
N THR A 525 16.41 -9.08 -16.19
CA THR A 525 15.85 -8.60 -14.94
C THR A 525 16.94 -8.56 -13.87
N GLU A 526 16.73 -7.80 -12.79
CA GLU A 526 17.70 -7.66 -11.71
C GLU A 526 18.09 -9.01 -11.08
N HIS A 527 17.21 -9.99 -11.15
CA HIS A 527 17.37 -11.33 -10.57
C HIS A 527 17.86 -12.40 -11.56
N GLN A 528 17.98 -12.10 -12.85
CA GLN A 528 18.48 -13.05 -13.83
C GLN A 528 20.00 -13.13 -13.82
N ASN A 529 20.54 -14.29 -13.44
CA ASN A 529 21.95 -14.59 -13.53
C ASN A 529 22.27 -15.25 -14.88
N PHE A 530 22.99 -14.53 -15.76
CA PHE A 530 23.32 -14.97 -17.12
C PHE A 530 24.37 -16.07 -17.22
N PHE A 531 25.04 -16.39 -16.14
CA PHE A 531 25.94 -17.56 -16.10
C PHE A 531 25.19 -18.89 -16.03
N GLY A 532 23.86 -18.86 -16.13
CA GLY A 532 23.01 -20.03 -16.33
C GLY A 532 23.04 -20.58 -17.76
N LYS A 533 22.56 -21.80 -17.95
CA LYS A 533 22.75 -22.69 -19.11
C LYS A 533 22.22 -22.20 -20.47
N LYS A 534 21.48 -21.06 -20.57
CA LYS A 534 21.02 -20.47 -21.85
C LYS A 534 21.09 -18.95 -21.79
N PRO A 535 22.10 -18.30 -22.39
CA PRO A 535 22.11 -16.86 -22.53
C PRO A 535 20.95 -16.43 -23.45
N THR A 536 20.20 -15.40 -23.04
CA THR A 536 19.24 -14.74 -23.92
C THR A 536 19.97 -14.10 -25.08
N LEU A 537 19.39 -14.15 -26.29
CA LEU A 537 19.96 -13.52 -27.46
C LEU A 537 19.96 -12.00 -27.31
N GLY A 538 21.04 -11.34 -27.80
CA GLY A 538 21.19 -9.88 -27.73
C GLY A 538 20.67 -9.15 -28.98
N HIS A 539 19.78 -9.78 -29.75
CA HIS A 539 19.21 -9.16 -30.94
C HIS A 539 18.23 -8.06 -30.54
N THR A 540 18.34 -6.91 -31.18
CA THR A 540 17.47 -5.76 -30.92
C THR A 540 16.86 -5.29 -32.22
N GLU A 541 15.54 -5.24 -32.27
CA GLU A 541 14.76 -4.63 -33.33
C GLU A 541 14.13 -3.33 -32.82
N ILE A 542 14.18 -2.25 -33.62
CA ILE A 542 13.61 -0.96 -33.26
C ILE A 542 12.51 -0.62 -34.27
N LEU A 543 11.27 -0.79 -33.84
CA LEU A 543 10.08 -0.51 -34.65
C LEU A 543 9.43 0.81 -34.21
N GLY A 544 8.80 1.49 -35.13
CA GLY A 544 8.06 2.72 -34.87
C GLY A 544 7.74 3.49 -36.15
N THR A 545 6.82 4.43 -36.06
CA THR A 545 6.45 5.34 -37.15
C THR A 545 7.58 6.30 -37.51
N SER A 546 7.47 7.04 -38.59
CA SER A 546 8.46 8.05 -38.97
C SER A 546 8.53 9.15 -37.90
N ASN A 547 9.73 9.71 -37.70
CA ASN A 547 10.03 10.83 -36.76
C ASN A 547 9.85 10.55 -35.26
N VAL A 548 9.71 9.31 -34.81
CA VAL A 548 9.63 8.95 -33.39
C VAL A 548 11.00 8.78 -32.69
N GLY A 549 12.11 9.13 -33.36
CA GLY A 549 13.44 9.07 -32.74
C GLY A 549 14.19 7.74 -32.88
N LYS A 550 13.76 6.80 -33.73
CA LYS A 550 14.43 5.50 -33.94
C LYS A 550 15.93 5.64 -34.22
N THR A 551 16.30 6.52 -35.16
CA THR A 551 17.70 6.77 -35.53
C THR A 551 18.50 7.34 -34.35
N VAL A 552 17.91 8.26 -33.59
CA VAL A 552 18.54 8.82 -32.38
C VAL A 552 18.81 7.74 -31.36
N LEU A 553 17.83 6.88 -31.07
CA LEU A 553 18.00 5.74 -30.15
C LEU A 553 19.09 4.78 -30.63
N LEU A 554 19.12 4.46 -31.94
CA LEU A 554 20.14 3.60 -32.53
C LEU A 554 21.55 4.19 -32.39
N MET A 555 21.71 5.49 -32.70
CA MET A 555 22.98 6.19 -32.54
C MET A 555 23.41 6.28 -31.08
N THR A 556 22.50 6.57 -30.17
CA THR A 556 22.75 6.61 -28.73
C THR A 556 23.23 5.25 -28.22
N LYS A 557 22.60 4.14 -28.65
CA LYS A 557 23.05 2.78 -28.34
C LYS A 557 24.45 2.49 -28.89
N ALA A 558 24.75 2.93 -30.12
CA ALA A 558 26.06 2.75 -30.73
C ALA A 558 27.16 3.54 -29.99
N PHE A 559 26.88 4.79 -29.58
CA PHE A 559 27.79 5.58 -28.76
C PHE A 559 28.00 4.97 -27.37
N ALA A 560 26.91 4.54 -26.72
CA ALA A 560 26.99 3.92 -25.41
C ALA A 560 27.80 2.61 -25.41
N ALA A 561 27.76 1.83 -26.51
CA ALA A 561 28.53 0.60 -26.64
C ALA A 561 30.05 0.84 -26.63
N GLN A 562 30.52 2.03 -26.96
CA GLN A 562 31.96 2.39 -26.94
C GLN A 562 32.57 2.37 -25.54
N GLN A 563 31.77 2.37 -24.46
CA GLN A 563 32.28 2.23 -23.09
C GLN A 563 32.93 0.87 -22.85
N PHE A 564 32.51 -0.18 -23.54
CA PHE A 564 33.01 -1.55 -23.37
C PHE A 564 34.35 -1.78 -24.09
N GLY A 565 34.89 -0.79 -24.79
CA GLY A 565 36.18 -0.82 -25.41
C GLY A 565 36.19 -1.37 -26.84
N THR A 566 37.33 -1.20 -27.50
CA THR A 566 37.60 -1.78 -28.82
C THR A 566 37.99 -3.26 -28.67
N PRO A 567 37.92 -4.06 -29.75
CA PRO A 567 38.31 -5.49 -29.74
C PRO A 567 39.70 -5.76 -29.17
N GLU A 568 40.61 -4.79 -29.19
CA GLU A 568 41.97 -4.87 -28.66
C GLU A 568 42.04 -4.93 -27.12
N SER A 569 40.97 -4.53 -26.41
CA SER A 569 40.92 -4.52 -24.95
C SER A 569 40.45 -5.87 -24.34
N PHE A 570 40.09 -6.85 -25.12
CA PHE A 570 39.68 -8.17 -24.66
C PHE A 570 40.87 -9.15 -24.62
N PRO A 571 41.05 -9.94 -23.55
CA PRO A 571 42.12 -10.94 -23.50
C PRO A 571 41.99 -11.92 -24.63
N ALA A 572 43.12 -12.22 -25.31
CA ALA A 572 43.25 -12.97 -26.54
C ALA A 572 42.64 -14.40 -26.55
N ASN A 573 42.19 -14.91 -25.41
CA ASN A 573 41.68 -16.27 -25.25
C ASN A 573 40.17 -16.48 -25.42
N ARG A 574 39.41 -15.44 -25.72
CA ARG A 574 38.02 -15.63 -26.13
C ARG A 574 37.88 -15.28 -27.62
N LYS A 575 37.53 -16.26 -28.46
CA LYS A 575 37.09 -16.06 -29.84
C LYS A 575 35.80 -15.22 -29.89
N LEU A 576 35.89 -13.95 -29.49
CA LEU A 576 34.84 -12.96 -29.72
C LEU A 576 35.01 -12.50 -31.16
N LYS A 577 34.11 -12.95 -32.04
CA LYS A 577 33.96 -12.39 -33.38
C LYS A 577 33.81 -10.87 -33.25
N LYS A 578 34.52 -10.13 -34.12
CA LYS A 578 34.47 -8.67 -34.24
C LYS A 578 33.05 -8.17 -34.07
N LEU A 579 32.83 -7.22 -33.16
CA LEU A 579 31.60 -6.42 -33.10
C LEU A 579 31.55 -5.60 -34.41
N THR A 580 30.96 -6.14 -35.40
CA THR A 580 30.72 -5.42 -36.66
C THR A 580 29.32 -4.85 -36.55
N THR A 581 29.24 -3.55 -36.26
CA THR A 581 27.96 -2.83 -36.35
C THR A 581 27.71 -2.61 -37.85
N VAL A 582 26.83 -3.38 -38.41
CA VAL A 582 26.38 -3.19 -39.79
C VAL A 582 25.16 -2.28 -39.73
N PHE A 583 25.29 -1.09 -40.31
CA PHE A 583 24.15 -0.21 -40.58
C PHE A 583 23.55 -0.62 -41.91
N PHE A 584 22.29 -0.98 -41.93
CA PHE A 584 21.48 -1.11 -43.15
C PHE A 584 20.53 0.10 -43.25
#